data_0c04dea17f60bcacc27da205398da9a5
#
_entry.id   0c04dea17f60bcacc27da205398da9a5
#
_cell.length_a   1.000
_cell.length_b   1.000
_cell.length_c   1.000
_cell.angle_alpha   90.00
_cell.angle_beta   90.00
_cell.angle_gamma   90.00
#
_symmetry.space_group_name_H-M   'P 1'
#
loop_
_entity.id
_entity.type
_entity.pdbx_description
1 polymer ?
#
loop_
_entity_poly.entity_id
_entity_poly.type
_entity_poly.pdbx_seq_one_letter_code
_entity_poly.pdbx_strand_id
1 'polypeptide(L)'
;AVIGRRSGNRGACAQPCRLPYGFSGRADGHPLSLKDANLAPFVPEMMDMGVACLKIEGRMKRPEYVAAVTEIYARLLREHRTPTKDEQKKLALAFSRDGFTEGYYRGVRGREMFGTRPENARWPEDWFSEIRARYEKENLRLVPLTLECTIRAGEPMHLTAEDADGHAVTVTGTVPEAARSRAVTAEEVETRLRKTGGTAFSAAQCAVALDGGLAVS
;
A
#
# COMPACT_ATOMS: atom_id res chain seq x y z
N ALA A 1 20.25 7.26 -17.21
CA ALA A 1 19.93 8.58 -17.73
C ALA A 1 21.16 9.48 -17.67
N VAL A 2 21.48 10.15 -18.77
CA VAL A 2 22.67 10.99 -18.91
C VAL A 2 22.45 12.39 -18.31
N ILE A 3 21.19 12.88 -18.31
CA ILE A 3 20.85 14.23 -17.87
C ILE A 3 20.94 14.36 -16.35
N GLY A 4 21.76 15.31 -15.87
CA GLY A 4 21.90 15.64 -14.45
C GLY A 4 22.50 14.54 -13.58
N ARG A 5 23.12 13.51 -14.14
CA ARG A 5 23.67 12.35 -13.41
C ARG A 5 22.63 11.61 -12.56
N ARG A 6 21.34 11.77 -12.86
CA ARG A 6 20.22 11.17 -12.13
C ARG A 6 19.63 10.01 -12.94
N SER A 7 19.48 8.86 -12.28
CA SER A 7 18.96 7.66 -12.92
C SER A 7 17.50 7.41 -12.55
N GLY A 8 16.62 7.31 -13.54
CA GLY A 8 15.23 6.91 -13.37
C GLY A 8 15.10 5.50 -12.78
N ASN A 9 15.99 4.57 -13.14
CA ASN A 9 16.00 3.21 -12.61
C ASN A 9 16.30 3.14 -11.11
N ARG A 10 17.01 4.15 -10.60
CA ARG A 10 17.32 4.30 -9.17
C ARG A 10 16.36 5.22 -8.43
N GLY A 11 15.18 5.49 -8.97
CA GLY A 11 14.20 6.37 -8.33
C GLY A 11 14.49 7.87 -8.46
N ALA A 12 15.65 8.28 -8.98
CA ALA A 12 16.10 9.67 -9.00
C ALA A 12 15.93 10.34 -10.39
N CYS A 13 14.84 10.06 -11.12
CA CYS A 13 14.60 10.63 -12.44
C CYS A 13 14.54 12.17 -12.37
N ALA A 14 15.30 12.84 -13.25
CA ALA A 14 15.27 14.29 -13.41
C ALA A 14 14.06 14.79 -14.20
N GLN A 15 13.19 13.89 -14.65
CA GLN A 15 12.01 14.18 -15.47
C GLN A 15 12.29 15.03 -16.71
N PRO A 16 13.29 14.73 -17.56
CA PRO A 16 13.60 15.54 -18.73
C PRO A 16 12.42 15.70 -19.68
N CYS A 17 11.53 14.71 -19.75
CA CYS A 17 10.29 14.78 -20.53
C CYS A 17 9.30 15.83 -20.01
N ARG A 18 9.55 16.49 -18.88
CA ARG A 18 8.68 17.49 -18.26
C ARG A 18 9.28 18.89 -18.30
N LEU A 19 10.49 19.01 -18.81
CA LEU A 19 11.15 20.32 -18.94
C LEU A 19 10.65 21.06 -20.17
N PRO A 20 10.71 22.40 -20.15
CA PRO A 20 10.51 23.20 -21.34
C PRO A 20 11.69 23.03 -22.31
N TYR A 21 11.41 23.00 -23.59
CA TYR A 21 12.41 22.94 -24.63
C TYR A 21 12.13 23.99 -25.71
N GLY A 22 13.19 24.69 -26.10
CA GLY A 22 13.15 25.57 -27.28
C GLY A 22 13.45 24.78 -28.56
N PHE A 23 12.72 25.09 -29.63
CA PHE A 23 12.97 24.53 -30.95
C PHE A 23 12.80 25.63 -32.00
N SER A 24 13.76 25.75 -32.93
CA SER A 24 13.72 26.73 -34.03
C SER A 24 13.45 28.17 -33.57
N GLY A 25 14.12 28.65 -32.51
CA GLY A 25 13.99 30.02 -32.00
C GLY A 25 12.72 30.30 -31.20
N ARG A 26 11.87 29.32 -30.96
CA ARG A 26 10.75 29.38 -30.02
C ARG A 26 11.16 28.77 -28.69
N ALA A 27 11.12 29.57 -27.62
CA ALA A 27 11.68 29.20 -26.32
C ALA A 27 10.64 28.66 -25.32
N ASP A 28 9.44 28.32 -25.77
CA ASP A 28 8.34 28.00 -24.91
C ASP A 28 7.62 26.72 -25.31
N GLY A 29 7.44 25.84 -24.33
CA GLY A 29 6.64 24.65 -24.50
C GLY A 29 7.27 23.41 -23.87
N HIS A 30 6.43 22.41 -23.67
CA HIS A 30 6.81 21.13 -23.10
C HIS A 30 6.53 20.00 -24.12
N PRO A 31 7.27 19.96 -25.23
CA PRO A 31 6.96 19.11 -26.39
C PRO A 31 7.05 17.61 -26.11
N LEU A 32 7.62 17.23 -24.95
CA LEU A 32 7.73 15.83 -24.52
C LEU A 32 6.79 15.50 -23.35
N SER A 33 6.03 16.47 -22.87
CA SER A 33 5.15 16.28 -21.71
C SER A 33 3.80 15.72 -22.14
N LEU A 34 3.62 14.41 -22.03
CA LEU A 34 2.33 13.77 -22.26
C LEU A 34 1.39 13.96 -21.06
N LYS A 35 0.11 14.04 -21.33
CA LYS A 35 -0.96 13.86 -20.34
C LYS A 35 -0.83 12.49 -19.68
N ASP A 36 -1.44 12.34 -18.51
CA ASP A 36 -1.46 11.04 -17.84
C ASP A 36 -2.41 10.08 -18.57
N ALA A 37 -1.99 8.82 -18.69
CA ALA A 37 -2.86 7.78 -19.22
C ALA A 37 -3.93 7.43 -18.19
N ASN A 38 -5.19 7.41 -18.62
CA ASN A 38 -6.30 6.91 -17.83
C ASN A 38 -7.08 5.88 -18.63
N LEU A 39 -6.92 4.63 -18.30
CA LEU A 39 -7.57 3.50 -18.97
C LEU A 39 -8.75 2.92 -18.16
N ALA A 40 -9.22 3.62 -17.13
CA ALA A 40 -10.36 3.19 -16.32
C ALA A 40 -11.63 2.89 -17.17
N PRO A 41 -11.95 3.67 -18.22
CA PRO A 41 -13.09 3.34 -19.07
C PRO A 41 -12.98 2.01 -19.82
N PHE A 42 -11.76 1.48 -19.98
CA PHE A 42 -11.48 0.26 -20.75
C PHE A 42 -11.21 -0.95 -19.86
N VAL A 43 -11.39 -0.84 -18.56
CA VAL A 43 -11.16 -1.96 -17.63
C VAL A 43 -11.95 -3.21 -18.02
N PRO A 44 -13.26 -3.16 -18.31
CA PRO A 44 -13.99 -4.34 -18.74
C PRO A 44 -13.42 -4.96 -20.03
N GLU A 45 -13.15 -4.14 -21.04
CA GLU A 45 -12.58 -4.59 -22.31
C GLU A 45 -11.21 -5.28 -22.11
N MET A 46 -10.34 -4.71 -21.28
CA MET A 46 -9.04 -5.30 -20.95
C MET A 46 -9.19 -6.65 -20.23
N MET A 47 -10.18 -6.77 -19.34
CA MET A 47 -10.48 -8.03 -18.66
C MET A 47 -10.96 -9.08 -19.64
N ASP A 48 -11.86 -8.72 -20.54
CA ASP A 48 -12.41 -9.61 -21.58
C ASP A 48 -11.34 -10.08 -22.57
N MET A 49 -10.34 -9.25 -22.84
CA MET A 49 -9.16 -9.62 -23.62
C MET A 49 -8.15 -10.51 -22.86
N GLY A 50 -8.37 -10.80 -21.58
CA GLY A 50 -7.49 -11.64 -20.77
C GLY A 50 -6.25 -10.93 -20.22
N VAL A 51 -6.28 -9.60 -20.06
CA VAL A 51 -5.20 -8.87 -19.40
C VAL A 51 -5.12 -9.29 -17.94
N ALA A 52 -4.01 -9.93 -17.54
CA ALA A 52 -3.86 -10.51 -16.21
C ALA A 52 -3.53 -9.49 -15.12
N CYS A 53 -2.96 -8.33 -15.45
CA CYS A 53 -2.53 -7.35 -14.47
C CYS A 53 -2.52 -5.94 -15.03
N LEU A 54 -2.98 -4.97 -14.22
CA LEU A 54 -2.87 -3.54 -14.49
C LEU A 54 -1.80 -2.93 -13.60
N LYS A 55 -0.81 -2.27 -14.21
CA LYS A 55 0.25 -1.59 -13.47
C LYS A 55 -0.08 -0.11 -13.29
N ILE A 56 -0.20 0.31 -12.04
CA ILE A 56 -0.38 1.71 -11.66
C ILE A 56 1.01 2.34 -11.41
N GLU A 57 1.32 3.43 -12.10
CA GLU A 57 2.57 4.17 -11.89
C GLU A 57 2.38 5.20 -10.77
N GLY A 58 3.05 4.96 -9.64
CA GLY A 58 2.98 5.82 -8.46
C GLY A 58 4.31 6.47 -8.08
N ARG A 59 5.40 6.23 -8.85
CA ARG A 59 6.69 6.84 -8.55
C ARG A 59 6.59 8.37 -8.57
N MET A 60 7.18 9.03 -7.59
CA MET A 60 7.13 10.47 -7.41
C MET A 60 5.72 11.03 -7.15
N LYS A 61 4.78 10.15 -6.80
CA LYS A 61 3.43 10.52 -6.37
C LYS A 61 3.29 10.39 -4.86
N ARG A 62 2.31 11.08 -4.31
CA ARG A 62 1.96 10.96 -2.89
C ARG A 62 1.30 9.61 -2.62
N PRO A 63 1.43 9.04 -1.41
CA PRO A 63 0.74 7.79 -1.04
C PRO A 63 -0.77 7.85 -1.25
N GLU A 64 -1.39 9.01 -0.98
CA GLU A 64 -2.83 9.22 -1.15
C GLU A 64 -3.27 9.07 -2.61
N TYR A 65 -2.44 9.50 -3.56
CA TYR A 65 -2.68 9.24 -4.98
C TYR A 65 -2.72 7.75 -5.27
N VAL A 66 -1.73 7.00 -4.77
CA VAL A 66 -1.66 5.56 -5.00
C VAL A 66 -2.88 4.87 -4.40
N ALA A 67 -3.23 5.22 -3.17
CA ALA A 67 -4.40 4.65 -2.48
C ALA A 67 -5.70 4.94 -3.24
N ALA A 68 -5.94 6.21 -3.61
CA ALA A 68 -7.14 6.61 -4.33
C ALA A 68 -7.31 5.92 -5.69
N VAL A 69 -6.24 5.91 -6.49
CA VAL A 69 -6.27 5.30 -7.82
C VAL A 69 -6.45 3.80 -7.72
N THR A 70 -5.72 3.15 -6.80
CA THR A 70 -5.83 1.70 -6.60
C THR A 70 -7.22 1.30 -6.12
N GLU A 71 -7.82 2.05 -5.20
CA GLU A 71 -9.19 1.80 -4.72
C GLU A 71 -10.20 1.82 -5.88
N ILE A 72 -10.13 2.84 -6.73
CA ILE A 72 -11.05 2.97 -7.88
C ILE A 72 -10.84 1.81 -8.85
N TYR A 73 -9.62 1.56 -9.30
CA TYR A 73 -9.35 0.47 -10.24
C TYR A 73 -9.68 -0.91 -9.67
N ALA A 74 -9.40 -1.17 -8.39
CA ALA A 74 -9.78 -2.42 -7.74
C ALA A 74 -11.30 -2.63 -7.70
N ARG A 75 -12.08 -1.55 -7.53
CA ARG A 75 -13.53 -1.60 -7.60
C ARG A 75 -14.02 -1.91 -9.02
N LEU A 76 -13.48 -1.22 -10.04
CA LEU A 76 -13.82 -1.46 -11.44
C LEU A 76 -13.55 -2.90 -11.86
N LEU A 77 -12.40 -3.46 -11.45
CA LEU A 77 -12.04 -4.86 -11.70
C LEU A 77 -13.01 -5.83 -11.01
N ARG A 78 -13.34 -5.58 -9.73
CA ARG A 78 -14.24 -6.45 -8.97
C ARG A 78 -15.67 -6.45 -9.52
N GLU A 79 -16.15 -5.28 -9.93
CA GLU A 79 -17.51 -5.07 -10.39
C GLU A 79 -17.66 -5.21 -11.92
N HIS A 80 -16.56 -5.45 -12.63
CA HIS A 80 -16.50 -5.59 -14.10
C HIS A 80 -17.27 -4.47 -14.82
N ARG A 81 -16.97 -3.23 -14.49
CA ARG A 81 -17.69 -2.06 -15.03
C ARG A 81 -16.77 -0.89 -15.37
N THR A 82 -17.29 0.04 -16.12
CA THR A 82 -16.67 1.34 -16.37
C THR A 82 -16.80 2.27 -15.16
N PRO A 83 -15.94 3.30 -15.03
CA PRO A 83 -16.01 4.26 -13.93
C PRO A 83 -17.24 5.17 -14.05
N THR A 84 -17.79 5.55 -12.91
CA THR A 84 -18.79 6.60 -12.82
C THR A 84 -18.20 7.97 -13.11
N LYS A 85 -19.05 8.98 -13.34
CA LYS A 85 -18.59 10.37 -13.51
C LYS A 85 -17.85 10.89 -12.28
N ASP A 86 -18.25 10.48 -11.08
CA ASP A 86 -17.60 10.85 -9.82
C ASP A 86 -16.22 10.20 -9.71
N GLU A 87 -16.09 8.92 -10.03
CA GLU A 87 -14.80 8.22 -10.06
C GLU A 87 -13.83 8.84 -11.08
N GLN A 88 -14.31 9.22 -12.25
CA GLN A 88 -13.50 9.95 -13.24
C GLN A 88 -13.03 11.31 -12.71
N LYS A 89 -13.88 12.07 -12.03
CA LYS A 89 -13.50 13.33 -11.37
C LYS A 89 -12.45 13.08 -10.29
N LYS A 90 -12.63 12.05 -9.46
CA LYS A 90 -11.67 11.68 -8.40
C LYS A 90 -10.31 11.27 -8.98
N LEU A 91 -10.27 10.52 -10.08
CA LEU A 91 -9.02 10.21 -10.79
C LEU A 91 -8.32 11.48 -11.28
N ALA A 92 -9.06 12.43 -11.85
CA ALA A 92 -8.49 13.70 -12.31
C ALA A 92 -7.98 14.56 -11.13
N LEU A 93 -8.72 14.62 -10.02
CA LEU A 93 -8.33 15.32 -8.80
C LEU A 93 -7.10 14.68 -8.14
N ALA A 94 -7.01 13.35 -8.13
CA ALA A 94 -5.86 12.65 -7.57
C ALA A 94 -4.57 13.07 -8.27
N PHE A 95 -4.57 13.11 -9.58
CA PHE A 95 -3.50 13.70 -10.39
C PHE A 95 -3.85 13.72 -11.87
N SER A 96 -3.72 14.89 -12.51
CA SER A 96 -3.73 14.98 -13.97
C SER A 96 -2.85 16.13 -14.46
N ARG A 97 -2.35 16.01 -15.70
CA ARG A 97 -1.61 17.04 -16.41
C ARG A 97 -2.49 17.58 -17.53
N ASP A 98 -3.36 18.52 -17.19
CA ASP A 98 -4.32 19.08 -18.15
C ASP A 98 -5.23 18.00 -18.76
N GLY A 99 -5.75 17.14 -17.87
CA GLY A 99 -6.58 16.01 -18.24
C GLY A 99 -5.82 14.71 -18.52
N PHE A 100 -6.48 13.79 -19.21
CA PHE A 100 -6.00 12.47 -19.51
C PHE A 100 -5.83 12.22 -21.00
N THR A 101 -5.10 11.16 -21.35
CA THR A 101 -4.99 10.65 -22.70
C THR A 101 -5.17 9.13 -22.72
N GLU A 102 -5.83 8.64 -23.75
CA GLU A 102 -5.98 7.22 -24.11
C GLU A 102 -5.37 6.93 -25.49
N GLY A 103 -4.63 7.90 -26.04
CA GLY A 103 -4.16 7.88 -27.42
C GLY A 103 -3.33 6.66 -27.75
N TYR A 104 -2.46 6.18 -26.86
CA TYR A 104 -1.71 4.95 -27.10
C TYR A 104 -2.58 3.70 -27.09
N TYR A 105 -3.59 3.64 -26.24
CA TYR A 105 -4.51 2.52 -26.20
C TYR A 105 -5.36 2.43 -27.48
N ARG A 106 -5.85 3.57 -27.95
CA ARG A 106 -6.65 3.66 -29.17
C ARG A 106 -5.84 3.69 -30.48
N GLY A 107 -4.51 3.74 -30.40
CA GLY A 107 -3.65 3.90 -31.57
C GLY A 107 -3.73 5.29 -32.23
N VAL A 108 -4.39 6.26 -31.61
CA VAL A 108 -4.55 7.63 -32.10
C VAL A 108 -3.48 8.51 -31.46
N ARG A 109 -2.58 9.06 -32.25
CA ARG A 109 -1.47 9.90 -31.79
C ARG A 109 -1.62 11.31 -32.36
N GLY A 110 -1.57 12.30 -31.46
CA GLY A 110 -1.72 13.70 -31.86
C GLY A 110 -1.31 14.68 -30.78
N ARG A 111 -1.46 15.96 -31.05
CA ARG A 111 -1.11 17.05 -30.14
C ARG A 111 -1.93 17.05 -28.86
N GLU A 112 -3.15 16.54 -28.92
CA GLU A 112 -4.07 16.41 -27.78
C GLU A 112 -3.56 15.49 -26.67
N MET A 113 -2.57 14.64 -26.98
CA MET A 113 -1.90 13.78 -25.97
C MET A 113 -0.97 14.55 -25.05
N PHE A 114 -0.58 15.78 -25.39
CA PHE A 114 0.37 16.55 -24.62
C PHE A 114 -0.34 17.48 -23.65
N GLY A 115 0.28 17.69 -22.49
CA GLY A 115 -0.25 18.57 -21.47
C GLY A 115 0.76 18.76 -20.33
N THR A 116 0.54 19.83 -19.55
CA THR A 116 1.37 20.18 -18.40
C THR A 116 0.47 20.42 -17.20
N ARG A 117 0.93 20.10 -16.02
CA ARG A 117 0.22 20.45 -14.81
C ARG A 117 0.31 21.97 -14.60
N PRO A 118 -0.81 22.69 -14.41
CA PRO A 118 -0.77 24.09 -14.08
C PRO A 118 0.08 24.35 -12.83
N GLU A 119 0.87 25.44 -12.82
CA GLU A 119 1.74 25.80 -11.69
C GLU A 119 0.95 26.02 -10.39
N ASN A 120 -0.27 26.55 -10.50
CA ASN A 120 -1.19 26.79 -9.39
C ASN A 120 -2.05 25.57 -9.02
N ALA A 121 -1.84 24.41 -9.63
CA ALA A 121 -2.58 23.20 -9.31
C ALA A 121 -2.31 22.76 -7.89
N ARG A 122 -3.35 22.77 -7.06
CA ARG A 122 -3.28 22.32 -5.67
C ARG A 122 -3.66 20.85 -5.55
N TRP A 123 -3.19 20.24 -4.48
CA TRP A 123 -3.64 18.92 -4.10
C TRP A 123 -5.00 19.04 -3.39
N PRO A 124 -5.90 18.06 -3.54
CA PRO A 124 -7.18 18.05 -2.81
C PRO A 124 -6.95 17.58 -1.36
N GLU A 125 -6.37 18.47 -0.53
CA GLU A 125 -5.86 18.11 0.81
C GLU A 125 -6.95 17.53 1.72
N ASP A 126 -8.18 18.06 1.69
CA ASP A 126 -9.28 17.53 2.51
C ASP A 126 -9.57 16.06 2.16
N TRP A 127 -9.75 15.76 0.87
CA TRP A 127 -9.96 14.40 0.41
C TRP A 127 -8.75 13.51 0.64
N PHE A 128 -7.53 14.02 0.47
CA PHE A 128 -6.30 13.28 0.76
C PHE A 128 -6.15 12.98 2.25
N SER A 129 -6.60 13.86 3.13
CA SER A 129 -6.63 13.60 4.57
C SER A 129 -7.60 12.48 4.95
N GLU A 130 -8.78 12.43 4.31
CA GLU A 130 -9.72 11.33 4.47
C GLU A 130 -9.12 9.98 4.01
N ILE A 131 -8.44 9.97 2.86
CA ILE A 131 -7.77 8.77 2.34
C ILE A 131 -6.67 8.32 3.31
N ARG A 132 -5.84 9.26 3.78
CA ARG A 132 -4.75 8.99 4.71
C ARG A 132 -5.26 8.36 6.01
N ALA A 133 -6.34 8.90 6.56
CA ALA A 133 -6.94 8.39 7.77
C ALA A 133 -7.36 6.91 7.69
N ARG A 134 -7.62 6.39 6.49
CA ARG A 134 -7.99 4.98 6.29
C ARG A 134 -6.81 4.02 6.40
N TYR A 135 -5.61 4.40 5.97
CA TYR A 135 -4.46 3.51 5.98
C TYR A 135 -3.46 3.80 7.11
N GLU A 136 -3.51 4.97 7.74
CA GLU A 136 -2.65 5.29 8.89
C GLU A 136 -3.20 4.75 10.22
N LYS A 137 -4.53 4.69 10.37
CA LYS A 137 -5.16 4.27 11.62
C LYS A 137 -5.41 2.77 11.73
N GLU A 138 -5.52 2.07 10.61
CA GLU A 138 -5.86 0.65 10.59
C GLU A 138 -4.85 -0.11 9.73
N ASN A 139 -4.12 -1.01 10.35
CA ASN A 139 -3.31 -1.97 9.61
C ASN A 139 -4.24 -3.08 9.10
N LEU A 140 -4.91 -2.83 7.96
CA LEU A 140 -5.97 -3.67 7.40
C LEU A 140 -5.48 -5.03 6.83
N ARG A 141 -4.18 -5.30 6.86
CA ARG A 141 -3.57 -6.53 6.34
C ARG A 141 -2.64 -7.16 7.36
N LEU A 142 -3.16 -7.35 8.57
CA LEU A 142 -2.45 -8.17 9.54
C LEU A 142 -2.59 -9.64 9.17
N VAL A 143 -1.49 -10.35 9.23
CA VAL A 143 -1.48 -11.82 9.12
C VAL A 143 -2.00 -12.38 10.43
N PRO A 144 -3.15 -13.11 10.44
CA PRO A 144 -3.66 -13.71 11.65
C PRO A 144 -2.78 -14.87 12.08
N LEU A 145 -2.40 -14.89 13.35
CA LEU A 145 -1.61 -15.95 13.95
C LEU A 145 -2.42 -16.70 15.00
N THR A 146 -2.24 -18.01 15.04
CA THR A 146 -2.53 -18.86 16.20
C THR A 146 -1.30 -18.92 17.07
N LEU A 147 -1.43 -18.53 18.33
CA LEU A 147 -0.35 -18.54 19.31
C LEU A 147 -0.59 -19.64 20.35
N GLU A 148 0.41 -20.48 20.57
CA GLU A 148 0.40 -21.50 21.61
C GLU A 148 1.59 -21.28 22.55
N CYS A 149 1.31 -21.02 23.81
CA CYS A 149 2.32 -20.76 24.84
C CYS A 149 2.27 -21.84 25.92
N THR A 150 3.41 -22.45 26.21
CA THR A 150 3.55 -23.44 27.27
C THR A 150 4.56 -22.96 28.31
N ILE A 151 4.14 -22.91 29.56
CA ILE A 151 4.93 -22.44 30.72
C ILE A 151 4.81 -23.49 31.82
N ARG A 152 5.87 -24.27 32.04
CA ARG A 152 5.92 -25.37 33.02
C ARG A 152 7.02 -25.14 34.04
N ALA A 153 6.78 -25.62 35.24
CA ALA A 153 7.79 -25.52 36.31
C ALA A 153 9.03 -26.36 35.95
N GLY A 154 10.21 -25.72 36.03
CA GLY A 154 11.50 -26.37 35.75
C GLY A 154 11.81 -26.62 34.27
N GLU A 155 10.96 -26.23 33.35
CA GLU A 155 11.16 -26.34 31.90
C GLU A 155 11.25 -24.93 31.25
N PRO A 156 12.02 -24.76 30.16
CA PRO A 156 11.99 -23.52 29.38
C PRO A 156 10.58 -23.23 28.84
N MET A 157 10.19 -21.97 28.80
CA MET A 157 8.94 -21.55 28.16
C MET A 157 9.01 -21.75 26.65
N HIS A 158 7.92 -22.14 26.03
CA HIS A 158 7.79 -22.25 24.59
C HIS A 158 6.64 -21.41 24.07
N LEU A 159 6.87 -20.69 22.99
CA LEU A 159 5.83 -20.00 22.25
C LEU A 159 5.91 -20.40 20.78
N THR A 160 4.84 -20.97 20.27
CA THR A 160 4.66 -21.27 18.85
C THR A 160 3.68 -20.28 18.25
N ALA A 161 4.03 -19.72 17.10
CA ALA A 161 3.17 -18.87 16.29
C ALA A 161 3.02 -19.52 14.91
N GLU A 162 1.78 -19.69 14.47
CA GLU A 162 1.44 -20.31 13.18
C GLU A 162 0.44 -19.43 12.41
N ASP A 163 0.67 -19.27 11.09
CA ASP A 163 -0.25 -18.57 10.19
C ASP A 163 -1.23 -19.55 9.50
N ALA A 164 -2.17 -19.00 8.72
CA ALA A 164 -3.18 -19.80 8.00
C ALA A 164 -2.59 -20.65 6.87
N ASP A 165 -1.37 -20.37 6.42
CA ASP A 165 -0.67 -21.11 5.37
C ASP A 165 0.20 -22.25 5.94
N GLY A 166 0.23 -22.41 7.28
CA GLY A 166 0.98 -23.45 7.98
C GLY A 166 2.46 -23.11 8.24
N HIS A 167 2.86 -21.84 8.07
CA HIS A 167 4.18 -21.41 8.48
C HIS A 167 4.21 -21.26 10.00
N ALA A 168 5.04 -22.07 10.66
CA ALA A 168 5.15 -22.08 12.10
C ALA A 168 6.57 -21.72 12.55
N VAL A 169 6.66 -20.95 13.64
CA VAL A 169 7.91 -20.61 14.32
C VAL A 169 7.73 -20.86 15.82
N THR A 170 8.67 -21.59 16.42
CA THR A 170 8.71 -21.78 17.87
C THR A 170 9.92 -21.06 18.46
N VAL A 171 9.70 -20.29 19.49
CA VAL A 171 10.75 -19.67 20.30
C VAL A 171 10.79 -20.25 21.70
N THR A 172 11.97 -20.38 22.25
CA THR A 172 12.20 -20.89 23.61
C THR A 172 12.65 -19.75 24.49
N GLY A 173 11.96 -19.57 25.61
CA GLY A 173 12.27 -18.57 26.63
C GLY A 173 13.07 -19.14 27.80
N THR A 174 13.15 -18.36 28.86
CA THR A 174 13.79 -18.78 30.11
C THR A 174 12.95 -19.77 30.89
N VAL A 175 13.56 -20.51 31.83
CA VAL A 175 12.84 -21.31 32.79
C VAL A 175 12.13 -20.37 33.79
N PRO A 176 10.80 -20.50 33.97
CA PRO A 176 10.06 -19.65 34.90
C PRO A 176 10.46 -19.95 36.36
N GLU A 177 10.48 -18.90 37.18
CA GLU A 177 10.74 -19.03 38.60
C GLU A 177 9.46 -19.24 39.41
N ALA A 178 9.58 -19.81 40.61
CA ALA A 178 8.47 -19.82 41.56
C ALA A 178 8.13 -18.38 41.99
N ALA A 179 6.85 -18.03 41.96
CA ALA A 179 6.38 -16.71 42.35
C ALA A 179 6.68 -16.42 43.85
N ARG A 180 7.36 -15.31 44.14
CA ARG A 180 7.66 -14.88 45.51
C ARG A 180 6.52 -14.13 46.18
N SER A 181 5.61 -13.54 45.42
CA SER A 181 4.46 -12.80 45.94
C SER A 181 3.19 -13.13 45.18
N ARG A 182 3.11 -12.84 43.90
CA ARG A 182 1.94 -13.09 43.06
C ARG A 182 2.34 -13.89 41.82
N ALA A 183 1.68 -15.03 41.64
CA ALA A 183 1.84 -15.81 40.42
C ALA A 183 1.16 -15.13 39.23
N VAL A 184 1.74 -15.30 38.05
CA VAL A 184 1.12 -14.86 36.80
C VAL A 184 -0.07 -15.76 36.47
N THR A 185 -1.10 -15.20 35.86
CA THR A 185 -2.27 -15.96 35.38
C THR A 185 -2.19 -16.21 33.87
N ALA A 186 -2.85 -17.26 33.39
CA ALA A 186 -2.93 -17.54 31.96
C ALA A 186 -3.55 -16.35 31.18
N GLU A 187 -4.55 -15.68 31.75
CA GLU A 187 -5.17 -14.50 31.16
C GLU A 187 -4.22 -13.31 31.03
N GLU A 188 -3.33 -13.10 32.02
CA GLU A 188 -2.30 -12.06 31.96
C GLU A 188 -1.27 -12.36 30.88
N VAL A 189 -0.86 -13.62 30.71
CA VAL A 189 0.03 -14.06 29.65
C VAL A 189 -0.62 -13.87 28.28
N GLU A 190 -1.86 -14.33 28.11
CA GLU A 190 -2.64 -14.14 26.89
C GLU A 190 -2.77 -12.68 26.52
N THR A 191 -3.10 -11.82 27.46
CA THR A 191 -3.21 -10.36 27.25
C THR A 191 -1.91 -9.75 26.76
N ARG A 192 -0.77 -10.25 27.23
CA ARG A 192 0.56 -9.78 26.78
C ARG A 192 0.88 -10.29 25.37
N LEU A 193 0.61 -11.57 25.09
CA LEU A 193 0.85 -12.18 23.79
C LEU A 193 0.00 -11.56 22.68
N ARG A 194 -1.21 -11.11 22.99
CA ARG A 194 -2.08 -10.40 22.04
C ARG A 194 -1.60 -9.01 21.67
N LYS A 195 -0.55 -8.47 22.34
CA LYS A 195 0.02 -7.16 22.01
C LYS A 195 1.00 -7.25 20.84
N THR A 196 0.48 -7.38 19.64
CA THR A 196 1.26 -7.44 18.40
C THR A 196 1.48 -6.09 17.72
N GLY A 197 1.17 -4.97 18.42
CA GLY A 197 1.25 -3.62 17.87
C GLY A 197 2.60 -3.28 17.24
N GLY A 198 2.58 -2.60 16.09
CA GLY A 198 3.77 -2.24 15.32
C GLY A 198 4.33 -3.38 14.46
N THR A 199 3.68 -4.55 14.41
CA THR A 199 4.04 -5.68 13.56
C THR A 199 3.03 -5.88 12.43
N ALA A 200 3.35 -6.73 11.46
CA ALA A 200 2.43 -7.16 10.39
C ALA A 200 1.46 -8.27 10.83
N PHE A 201 1.38 -8.59 12.13
CA PHE A 201 0.65 -9.74 12.65
C PHE A 201 -0.45 -9.35 13.62
N SER A 202 -1.47 -10.22 13.74
CA SER A 202 -2.51 -10.14 14.78
C SER A 202 -2.69 -11.50 15.46
N ALA A 203 -2.83 -11.53 16.78
CA ALA A 203 -3.15 -12.76 17.50
C ALA A 203 -4.65 -13.06 17.36
N ALA A 204 -5.02 -13.87 16.36
CA ALA A 204 -6.40 -14.30 16.12
C ALA A 204 -6.84 -15.32 17.18
N GLN A 205 -5.99 -16.28 17.49
CA GLN A 205 -6.20 -17.26 18.56
C GLN A 205 -4.97 -17.28 19.47
N CYS A 206 -5.19 -17.52 20.76
CA CYS A 206 -4.11 -17.63 21.73
C CYS A 206 -4.50 -18.66 22.80
N ALA A 207 -3.69 -19.71 22.91
CA ALA A 207 -3.83 -20.72 23.95
C ALA A 207 -2.61 -20.67 24.89
N VAL A 208 -2.86 -20.70 26.19
CA VAL A 208 -1.82 -20.66 27.21
C VAL A 208 -1.96 -21.85 28.16
N ALA A 209 -0.99 -22.74 28.16
CA ALA A 209 -0.85 -23.82 29.15
C ALA A 209 0.15 -23.37 30.21
N LEU A 210 -0.32 -23.08 31.41
CA LEU A 210 0.47 -22.52 32.51
C LEU A 210 0.31 -23.35 33.78
N ASP A 211 1.46 -23.79 34.35
CA ASP A 211 1.46 -24.38 35.69
C ASP A 211 1.29 -23.26 36.77
N GLY A 212 0.54 -23.60 37.83
CA GLY A 212 0.27 -22.63 38.89
C GLY A 212 1.52 -22.25 39.72
N GLY A 213 1.49 -21.05 40.30
CA GLY A 213 2.54 -20.62 41.23
C GLY A 213 3.81 -20.09 40.60
N LEU A 214 3.83 -19.81 39.30
CA LEU A 214 5.00 -19.33 38.55
C LEU A 214 5.01 -17.82 38.35
N ALA A 215 6.20 -17.26 38.24
CA ALA A 215 6.45 -15.89 37.77
C ALA A 215 7.18 -15.92 36.44
N VAL A 216 6.80 -15.01 35.54
CA VAL A 216 7.41 -14.83 34.23
C VAL A 216 7.96 -13.41 34.18
N SER A 217 9.25 -13.28 33.97
CA SER A 217 9.96 -12.00 33.84
C SER A 217 9.95 -11.46 32.41
#